data_6752766d460ed266169f09eddb54f4ee
#
_entry.id   6752766d460ed266169f09eddb54f4ee
#
_cell.length_a   1.000
_cell.length_b   1.000
_cell.length_c   1.000
_cell.angle_alpha   90.00
_cell.angle_beta   90.00
_cell.angle_gamma   90.00
#
_symmetry.space_group_name_H-M   'P 1'
#
loop_
_entity.id
_entity.type
_entity.pdbx_description
1 polymer ?
#
loop_
_entity_poly.entity_id
_entity_poly.type
_entity_poly.pdbx_seq_one_letter_code
_entity_poly.pdbx_strand_id
1 'polypeptide(L)'
;MLNRKIYCFWVGHNNQEMNENRKAGLASLFVNSKVEVVLVDNDNLHSYIVDGHPLHEGFQYLSDVHKADYLRTYFMHHHGGGYSDIKPCNWDWNPYFDALENSLAYGIGAPEDEGELSVTPRQRPWLGQHWDKLMTNDLYIFKPYTVFTAKWYTKLLSIMDEKLEQLKQNPAKISREAADTYVTGYPIQWGEILLEIFHPLCYDYTDRLIKTMPYPITIDYR
;
A
#
# COMPACT_ATOMS: atom_id res chain seq x y z
N MET A 1 -17.23 4.27 -13.15
CA MET A 1 -17.40 2.90 -12.59
C MET A 1 -16.10 2.52 -11.88
N LEU A 2 -16.18 2.03 -10.65
CA LEU A 2 -15.00 1.64 -9.86
C LEU A 2 -14.34 0.41 -10.51
N ASN A 3 -13.01 0.39 -10.55
CA ASN A 3 -12.25 -0.77 -11.02
C ASN A 3 -12.35 -1.90 -9.95
N ARG A 4 -13.06 -2.98 -10.26
CA ARG A 4 -13.30 -4.10 -9.33
C ARG A 4 -12.20 -5.15 -9.45
N LYS A 5 -10.97 -4.75 -9.15
CA LYS A 5 -9.80 -5.63 -9.08
C LYS A 5 -9.08 -5.42 -7.75
N ILE A 6 -8.45 -6.46 -7.24
CA ILE A 6 -7.55 -6.41 -6.08
C ILE A 6 -6.13 -6.58 -6.60
N TYR A 7 -5.28 -5.62 -6.33
CA TYR A 7 -3.86 -5.68 -6.66
C TYR A 7 -3.05 -6.20 -5.47
N CYS A 8 -2.15 -7.13 -5.76
CA CYS A 8 -1.12 -7.61 -4.85
C CYS A 8 0.23 -7.38 -5.53
N PHE A 9 1.25 -6.96 -4.79
CA PHE A 9 2.56 -6.66 -5.37
C PHE A 9 3.61 -7.67 -4.92
N TRP A 10 4.35 -8.23 -5.91
CA TRP A 10 5.52 -9.07 -5.69
C TRP A 10 6.65 -8.64 -6.63
N VAL A 11 7.15 -7.43 -6.41
CA VAL A 11 8.17 -6.77 -7.24
C VAL A 11 9.46 -6.64 -6.44
N GLY A 12 10.55 -7.17 -6.94
CA GLY A 12 11.82 -7.15 -6.22
C GLY A 12 13.05 -7.33 -7.11
N HIS A 13 14.23 -7.20 -6.48
CA HIS A 13 15.51 -7.25 -7.17
C HIS A 13 15.89 -8.64 -7.69
N ASN A 14 15.41 -9.72 -7.09
CA ASN A 14 15.92 -11.07 -7.30
C ASN A 14 14.89 -12.10 -7.77
N ASN A 15 13.69 -11.69 -8.25
CA ASN A 15 12.60 -12.62 -8.58
C ASN A 15 12.42 -13.74 -7.52
N GLN A 16 12.54 -13.35 -6.26
CA GLN A 16 12.50 -14.31 -5.15
C GLN A 16 11.14 -15.01 -5.13
N GLU A 17 11.15 -16.33 -5.15
CA GLU A 17 9.91 -17.11 -5.01
C GLU A 17 9.21 -16.79 -3.68
N MET A 18 7.88 -16.74 -3.75
CA MET A 18 7.07 -16.68 -2.53
C MET A 18 7.27 -17.96 -1.73
N ASN A 19 7.38 -17.81 -0.41
CA ASN A 19 7.30 -18.96 0.49
C ASN A 19 5.88 -19.58 0.45
N GLU A 20 5.73 -20.78 1.01
CA GLU A 20 4.46 -21.52 0.98
C GLU A 20 3.31 -20.75 1.66
N ASN A 21 3.58 -20.01 2.74
CA ASN A 21 2.57 -19.21 3.42
C ASN A 21 2.04 -18.08 2.52
N ARG A 22 2.93 -17.41 1.79
CA ARG A 22 2.54 -16.39 0.81
C ARG A 22 1.76 -16.97 -0.37
N LYS A 23 2.19 -18.13 -0.88
CA LYS A 23 1.45 -18.85 -1.95
C LYS A 23 0.05 -19.22 -1.48
N ALA A 24 -0.09 -19.75 -0.26
CA ALA A 24 -1.38 -20.09 0.33
C ALA A 24 -2.26 -18.84 0.56
N GLY A 25 -1.67 -17.74 1.04
CA GLY A 25 -2.37 -16.46 1.20
C GLY A 25 -2.91 -15.94 -0.14
N LEU A 26 -2.08 -15.93 -1.18
CA LEU A 26 -2.48 -15.54 -2.52
C LEU A 26 -3.59 -16.43 -3.08
N ALA A 27 -3.46 -17.75 -2.94
CA ALA A 27 -4.48 -18.71 -3.37
C ALA A 27 -5.81 -18.45 -2.67
N SER A 28 -5.79 -18.13 -1.37
CA SER A 28 -7.00 -17.80 -0.61
C SER A 28 -7.67 -16.52 -1.09
N LEU A 29 -6.90 -15.50 -1.49
CA LEU A 29 -7.41 -14.29 -2.12
C LEU A 29 -8.14 -14.61 -3.43
N PHE A 30 -7.52 -15.39 -4.33
CA PHE A 30 -8.15 -15.82 -5.59
C PHE A 30 -9.47 -16.55 -5.39
N VAL A 31 -9.56 -17.39 -4.36
CA VAL A 31 -10.76 -18.22 -4.11
C VAL A 31 -11.87 -17.45 -3.39
N ASN A 32 -11.51 -16.66 -2.37
CA ASN A 32 -12.49 -16.15 -1.41
C ASN A 32 -12.90 -14.70 -1.68
N SER A 33 -12.06 -13.88 -2.29
CA SER A 33 -12.40 -12.47 -2.53
C SER A 33 -13.59 -12.26 -3.48
N LYS A 34 -13.88 -13.22 -4.37
CA LYS A 34 -14.96 -13.18 -5.37
C LYS A 34 -14.87 -12.04 -6.39
N VAL A 35 -13.72 -11.40 -6.46
CA VAL A 35 -13.37 -10.38 -7.46
C VAL A 35 -12.05 -10.76 -8.13
N GLU A 36 -11.75 -10.14 -9.26
CA GLU A 36 -10.48 -10.38 -9.95
C GLU A 36 -9.29 -9.96 -9.06
N VAL A 37 -8.37 -10.88 -8.81
CA VAL A 37 -7.11 -10.61 -8.10
C VAL A 37 -5.99 -10.56 -9.14
N VAL A 38 -5.19 -9.51 -9.10
CA VAL A 38 -4.06 -9.28 -10.00
C VAL A 38 -2.78 -9.31 -9.17
N LEU A 39 -1.95 -10.31 -9.41
CA LEU A 39 -0.58 -10.30 -8.92
C LEU A 39 0.27 -9.47 -9.89
N VAL A 40 0.77 -8.35 -9.40
CA VAL A 40 1.72 -7.51 -10.14
C VAL A 40 3.13 -7.90 -9.72
N ASP A 41 3.93 -8.32 -10.67
CA ASP A 41 5.32 -8.74 -10.51
C ASP A 41 6.26 -8.01 -11.48
N ASN A 42 7.53 -8.40 -11.51
CA ASN A 42 8.52 -7.77 -12.39
C ASN A 42 8.20 -7.96 -13.89
N ASP A 43 7.52 -9.06 -14.25
CA ASP A 43 7.26 -9.40 -15.65
C ASP A 43 6.11 -8.59 -16.23
N ASN A 44 5.10 -8.26 -15.41
CA ASN A 44 3.87 -7.61 -15.87
C ASN A 44 3.72 -6.14 -15.40
N LEU A 45 4.52 -5.64 -14.46
CA LEU A 45 4.42 -4.27 -13.93
C LEU A 45 4.36 -3.22 -15.04
N HIS A 46 5.15 -3.41 -16.10
CA HIS A 46 5.24 -2.45 -17.21
C HIS A 46 3.89 -2.20 -17.89
N SER A 47 2.98 -3.18 -17.92
CA SER A 47 1.66 -3.07 -18.55
C SER A 47 0.65 -2.22 -17.75
N TYR A 48 1.00 -1.88 -16.50
CA TYR A 48 0.19 -1.04 -15.61
C TYR A 48 0.70 0.40 -15.48
N ILE A 49 1.80 0.73 -16.17
CA ILE A 49 2.31 2.11 -16.15
C ILE A 49 1.45 2.97 -17.05
N VAL A 50 0.89 4.03 -16.48
CA VAL A 50 -0.01 4.95 -17.19
C VAL A 50 0.80 5.88 -18.09
N ASP A 51 0.33 6.08 -19.32
CA ASP A 51 0.97 6.98 -20.28
C ASP A 51 1.11 8.40 -19.71
N GLY A 52 2.30 8.96 -19.84
CA GLY A 52 2.64 10.27 -19.25
C GLY A 52 2.90 10.27 -17.75
N HIS A 53 2.75 9.13 -17.06
CA HIS A 53 2.99 8.98 -15.64
C HIS A 53 3.95 7.82 -15.36
N PRO A 54 5.21 7.89 -15.79
CA PRO A 54 6.19 6.84 -15.51
C PRO A 54 6.43 6.71 -14.00
N LEU A 55 6.95 5.56 -13.57
CA LEU A 55 7.47 5.44 -12.21
C LEU A 55 8.61 6.43 -12.01
N HIS A 56 8.73 6.95 -10.79
CA HIS A 56 9.81 7.87 -10.43
C HIS A 56 11.18 7.21 -10.65
N GLU A 57 12.18 7.98 -11.10
CA GLU A 57 13.54 7.48 -11.36
C GLU A 57 14.12 6.71 -10.15
N GLY A 58 13.84 7.18 -8.93
CA GLY A 58 14.27 6.55 -7.69
C GLY A 58 13.66 5.18 -7.40
N PHE A 59 12.57 4.78 -8.09
CA PHE A 59 11.87 3.51 -7.83
C PHE A 59 12.79 2.29 -7.95
N GLN A 60 13.68 2.27 -8.92
CA GLN A 60 14.60 1.16 -9.14
C GLN A 60 15.57 0.91 -7.96
N TYR A 61 15.84 1.94 -7.16
CA TYR A 61 16.77 1.89 -6.02
C TYR A 61 16.10 1.52 -4.69
N LEU A 62 14.77 1.41 -4.67
CA LEU A 62 13.99 1.06 -3.47
C LEU A 62 14.19 -0.40 -3.08
N SER A 63 14.08 -0.70 -1.78
CA SER A 63 13.92 -2.07 -1.28
C SER A 63 12.60 -2.67 -1.77
N ASP A 64 12.46 -4.00 -1.78
CA ASP A 64 11.25 -4.65 -2.30
C ASP A 64 10.01 -4.25 -1.51
N VAL A 65 10.14 -4.08 -0.19
CA VAL A 65 9.04 -3.55 0.64
C VAL A 65 8.66 -2.13 0.21
N HIS A 66 9.62 -1.24 0.04
CA HIS A 66 9.35 0.13 -0.39
C HIS A 66 8.87 0.23 -1.84
N LYS A 67 9.26 -0.72 -2.72
CA LYS A 67 8.63 -0.83 -4.05
C LYS A 67 7.15 -1.14 -3.95
N ALA A 68 6.76 -2.07 -3.06
CA ALA A 68 5.35 -2.35 -2.81
C ALA A 68 4.63 -1.12 -2.23
N ASP A 69 5.26 -0.39 -1.30
CA ASP A 69 4.70 0.83 -0.72
C ASP A 69 4.49 1.94 -1.76
N TYR A 70 5.44 2.13 -2.66
CA TYR A 70 5.33 3.04 -3.80
C TYR A 70 4.16 2.63 -4.72
N LEU A 71 4.10 1.35 -5.09
CA LEU A 71 3.08 0.83 -6.01
C LEU A 71 1.68 0.91 -5.44
N ARG A 72 1.47 0.72 -4.13
CA ARG A 72 0.16 0.94 -3.49
C ARG A 72 -0.36 2.34 -3.81
N THR A 73 0.47 3.35 -3.58
CA THR A 73 0.11 4.75 -3.82
C THR A 73 -0.16 5.02 -5.30
N TYR A 74 0.74 4.55 -6.17
CA TYR A 74 0.62 4.70 -7.62
C TYR A 74 -0.69 4.09 -8.15
N PHE A 75 -0.94 2.83 -7.79
CA PHE A 75 -2.11 2.10 -8.27
C PHE A 75 -3.42 2.69 -7.73
N MET A 76 -3.47 3.04 -6.45
CA MET A 76 -4.68 3.65 -5.88
C MET A 76 -4.99 5.01 -6.49
N HIS A 77 -3.95 5.76 -6.89
CA HIS A 77 -4.16 7.04 -7.55
C HIS A 77 -4.61 6.87 -9.00
N HIS A 78 -3.89 6.08 -9.79
CA HIS A 78 -4.11 6.00 -11.23
C HIS A 78 -5.18 4.99 -11.64
N HIS A 79 -5.25 3.84 -10.99
CA HIS A 79 -6.18 2.76 -11.37
C HIS A 79 -7.38 2.66 -10.43
N GLY A 80 -7.24 3.06 -9.16
CA GLY A 80 -8.22 2.74 -8.14
C GLY A 80 -8.35 1.23 -7.95
N GLY A 81 -9.46 0.79 -7.35
CA GLY A 81 -9.67 -0.61 -7.02
C GLY A 81 -9.15 -0.97 -5.65
N GLY A 82 -8.97 -2.27 -5.40
CA GLY A 82 -8.50 -2.80 -4.13
C GLY A 82 -6.99 -3.03 -4.10
N TYR A 83 -6.43 -2.95 -2.93
CA TYR A 83 -5.12 -3.46 -2.59
C TYR A 83 -5.23 -4.46 -1.45
N SER A 84 -4.46 -5.52 -1.47
CA SER A 84 -4.24 -6.42 -0.35
C SER A 84 -2.78 -6.83 -0.26
N ASP A 85 -2.24 -6.81 0.94
CA ASP A 85 -1.06 -7.62 1.24
C ASP A 85 -1.36 -9.08 0.85
N ILE A 86 -0.33 -9.82 0.45
CA ILE A 86 -0.46 -11.25 0.20
C ILE A 86 -0.58 -11.97 1.55
N LYS A 87 -1.82 -12.01 2.08
CA LYS A 87 -2.22 -12.58 3.37
C LYS A 87 -3.46 -13.46 3.18
N PRO A 88 -3.77 -14.36 4.11
CA PRO A 88 -5.01 -15.16 4.05
C PRO A 88 -6.25 -14.26 3.98
N CYS A 89 -7.18 -14.62 3.10
CA CYS A 89 -8.49 -13.98 2.96
C CYS A 89 -9.58 -15.03 3.04
N ASN A 90 -10.63 -14.80 3.82
CA ASN A 90 -11.76 -15.70 3.98
C ASN A 90 -13.13 -15.02 3.79
N TRP A 91 -13.16 -13.87 3.12
CA TRP A 91 -14.38 -13.08 2.88
C TRP A 91 -14.49 -12.60 1.43
N ASP A 92 -15.76 -12.30 1.04
CA ASP A 92 -16.12 -11.69 -0.24
C ASP A 92 -15.84 -10.17 -0.21
N TRP A 93 -15.20 -9.64 -1.24
CA TRP A 93 -14.91 -8.20 -1.37
C TRP A 93 -16.02 -7.41 -2.07
N ASN A 94 -16.95 -8.09 -2.77
CA ASN A 94 -18.01 -7.40 -3.53
C ASN A 94 -18.84 -6.45 -2.66
N PRO A 95 -19.30 -6.80 -1.42
CA PRO A 95 -20.07 -5.89 -0.59
C PRO A 95 -19.35 -4.56 -0.30
N TYR A 96 -18.01 -4.59 -0.19
CA TYR A 96 -17.21 -3.41 0.09
C TYR A 96 -17.00 -2.54 -1.17
N PHE A 97 -16.85 -3.16 -2.34
CA PHE A 97 -16.89 -2.46 -3.61
C PHE A 97 -18.25 -1.78 -3.81
N ASP A 98 -19.36 -2.47 -3.55
CA ASP A 98 -20.71 -1.92 -3.65
C ASP A 98 -20.93 -0.75 -2.69
N ALA A 99 -20.49 -0.88 -1.43
CA ALA A 99 -20.60 0.16 -0.43
C ALA A 99 -19.82 1.43 -0.84
N LEU A 100 -18.58 1.26 -1.35
CA LEU A 100 -17.79 2.39 -1.81
C LEU A 100 -18.37 3.04 -3.06
N GLU A 101 -18.82 2.25 -4.04
CA GLU A 101 -19.37 2.75 -5.32
C GLU A 101 -20.62 3.59 -5.07
N ASN A 102 -21.48 3.18 -4.14
CA ASN A 102 -22.74 3.85 -3.77
C ASN A 102 -22.57 4.96 -2.70
N SER A 103 -21.36 5.38 -2.40
CA SER A 103 -21.06 6.40 -1.38
C SER A 103 -20.33 7.61 -1.96
N LEU A 104 -20.23 8.68 -1.15
CA LEU A 104 -19.37 9.83 -1.42
C LEU A 104 -17.95 9.65 -0.84
N ALA A 105 -17.64 8.50 -0.27
CA ALA A 105 -16.34 8.20 0.29
C ALA A 105 -15.28 8.08 -0.82
N TYR A 106 -14.03 8.36 -0.46
CA TYR A 106 -12.86 8.21 -1.32
C TYR A 106 -12.31 6.78 -1.29
N GLY A 107 -12.43 6.12 -0.14
CA GLY A 107 -11.94 4.77 0.08
C GLY A 107 -12.69 4.04 1.21
N ILE A 108 -12.49 2.73 1.24
CA ILE A 108 -12.99 1.81 2.27
C ILE A 108 -11.86 0.84 2.65
N GLY A 109 -11.70 0.56 3.94
CA GLY A 109 -10.67 -0.34 4.45
C GLY A 109 -11.01 -0.88 5.84
N ALA A 110 -10.08 -1.62 6.44
CA ALA A 110 -10.18 -2.01 7.82
C ALA A 110 -9.77 -0.85 8.75
N PRO A 111 -10.42 -0.66 9.91
CA PRO A 111 -9.95 0.31 10.90
C PRO A 111 -8.58 -0.10 11.43
N GLU A 112 -7.81 0.85 11.96
CA GLU A 112 -6.67 0.52 12.82
C GLU A 112 -7.16 0.01 14.17
N ASP A 113 -6.31 -0.72 14.88
CA ASP A 113 -6.60 -1.23 16.23
C ASP A 113 -5.79 -0.47 17.28
N GLU A 114 -6.37 -0.34 18.48
CA GLU A 114 -5.70 0.30 19.61
C GLU A 114 -4.43 -0.48 19.98
N GLY A 115 -3.29 0.19 19.90
CA GLY A 115 -1.98 -0.41 20.26
C GLY A 115 -1.29 -1.19 19.14
N GLU A 116 -1.91 -1.37 17.97
CA GLU A 116 -1.31 -2.09 16.82
C GLU A 116 -0.75 -1.17 15.72
N LEU A 117 -0.71 0.14 15.94
CA LEU A 117 -0.09 1.06 14.99
C LEU A 117 1.37 0.64 14.74
N SER A 118 1.62 0.09 13.57
CA SER A 118 2.95 -0.39 13.18
C SER A 118 3.98 0.74 13.08
N VAL A 119 3.52 1.95 12.83
CA VAL A 119 4.34 3.18 12.82
C VAL A 119 3.46 4.37 13.25
N THR A 120 3.87 5.06 14.29
CA THR A 120 3.30 6.37 14.62
C THR A 120 4.00 7.43 13.76
N PRO A 121 3.26 8.22 12.94
CA PRO A 121 3.88 9.24 12.11
C PRO A 121 4.69 10.24 12.94
N ARG A 122 5.97 10.40 12.61
CA ARG A 122 6.91 11.25 13.38
C ARG A 122 6.49 12.71 13.41
N GLN A 123 5.94 13.20 12.30
CA GLN A 123 5.46 14.58 12.20
C GLN A 123 4.15 14.82 12.95
N ARG A 124 3.40 13.74 13.26
CA ARG A 124 2.11 13.78 13.97
C ARG A 124 2.03 12.64 14.99
N PRO A 125 2.90 12.60 16.01
CA PRO A 125 2.95 11.47 16.96
C PRO A 125 1.67 11.30 17.78
N TRP A 126 0.87 12.35 17.91
CA TRP A 126 -0.43 12.31 18.57
C TRP A 126 -1.49 11.49 17.80
N LEU A 127 -1.27 11.16 16.53
CA LEU A 127 -2.19 10.31 15.76
C LEU A 127 -2.39 8.93 16.38
N GLY A 128 -1.42 8.40 17.13
CA GLY A 128 -1.58 7.16 17.87
C GLY A 128 -2.75 7.15 18.85
N GLN A 129 -3.18 8.32 19.33
CA GLN A 129 -4.36 8.48 20.20
C GLN A 129 -5.69 8.54 19.42
N HIS A 130 -5.64 8.55 18.09
CA HIS A 130 -6.78 8.65 17.19
C HIS A 130 -6.85 7.48 16.22
N TRP A 131 -6.47 6.30 16.68
CA TRP A 131 -6.48 5.07 15.89
C TRP A 131 -7.86 4.80 15.25
N ASP A 132 -8.95 5.15 15.93
CA ASP A 132 -10.33 5.06 15.46
C ASP A 132 -10.63 5.83 14.17
N LYS A 133 -9.79 6.83 13.86
CA LYS A 133 -9.88 7.63 12.63
C LYS A 133 -8.97 7.13 11.51
N LEU A 134 -8.11 6.16 11.79
CA LEU A 134 -7.15 5.63 10.85
C LEU A 134 -7.65 4.34 10.19
N MET A 135 -6.98 3.94 9.12
CA MET A 135 -7.18 2.66 8.44
C MET A 135 -5.86 1.91 8.41
N THR A 136 -5.93 0.58 8.46
CA THR A 136 -4.75 -0.26 8.24
C THR A 136 -4.22 -0.03 6.81
N ASN A 137 -2.94 -0.25 6.63
CA ASN A 137 -2.32 -0.14 5.31
C ASN A 137 -2.25 -1.48 4.54
N ASP A 138 -2.82 -2.53 5.10
CA ASP A 138 -2.69 -3.90 4.62
C ASP A 138 -3.71 -4.26 3.54
N LEU A 139 -4.90 -3.63 3.61
CA LEU A 139 -6.00 -3.84 2.66
C LEU A 139 -6.96 -2.66 2.64
N TYR A 140 -7.38 -2.30 1.46
CA TYR A 140 -8.37 -1.23 1.22
C TYR A 140 -8.83 -1.23 -0.24
N ILE A 141 -9.87 -0.43 -0.52
CA ILE A 141 -10.35 -0.08 -1.86
C ILE A 141 -10.41 1.44 -1.96
N PHE A 142 -9.89 2.02 -3.04
CA PHE A 142 -9.96 3.45 -3.31
C PHE A 142 -10.57 3.76 -4.69
N LYS A 143 -11.30 4.87 -4.77
CA LYS A 143 -11.62 5.50 -6.05
C LYS A 143 -10.37 6.19 -6.59
N PRO A 144 -10.07 6.08 -7.89
CA PRO A 144 -8.91 6.76 -8.48
C PRO A 144 -9.14 8.28 -8.53
N TYR A 145 -8.04 9.02 -8.61
CA TYR A 145 -8.04 10.49 -8.83
C TYR A 145 -8.85 11.29 -7.80
N THR A 146 -9.03 10.76 -6.58
CA THR A 146 -9.61 11.54 -5.47
C THR A 146 -8.61 12.54 -4.92
N VAL A 147 -9.10 13.53 -4.16
CA VAL A 147 -8.21 14.47 -3.44
C VAL A 147 -7.27 13.73 -2.49
N PHE A 148 -7.75 12.66 -1.85
CA PHE A 148 -6.95 11.81 -0.97
C PHE A 148 -5.79 11.17 -1.73
N THR A 149 -6.09 10.40 -2.80
CA THR A 149 -5.07 9.68 -3.56
C THR A 149 -4.11 10.63 -4.29
N ALA A 150 -4.58 11.80 -4.74
CA ALA A 150 -3.74 12.82 -5.33
C ALA A 150 -2.73 13.41 -4.33
N LYS A 151 -3.17 13.75 -3.12
CA LYS A 151 -2.27 14.23 -2.06
C LYS A 151 -1.28 13.14 -1.63
N TRP A 152 -1.73 11.89 -1.54
CA TRP A 152 -0.88 10.76 -1.21
C TRP A 152 0.24 10.60 -2.25
N TYR A 153 -0.12 10.57 -3.53
CA TYR A 153 0.82 10.42 -4.64
C TYR A 153 1.78 11.63 -4.75
N THR A 154 1.27 12.85 -4.63
CA THR A 154 2.10 14.06 -4.65
C THR A 154 3.13 14.07 -3.52
N LYS A 155 2.73 13.68 -2.30
CA LYS A 155 3.66 13.63 -1.17
C LYS A 155 4.70 12.53 -1.33
N LEU A 156 4.30 11.36 -1.85
CA LEU A 156 5.23 10.28 -2.21
C LEU A 156 6.29 10.80 -3.18
N LEU A 157 5.89 11.42 -4.29
CA LEU A 157 6.83 11.94 -5.29
C LEU A 157 7.77 13.00 -4.69
N SER A 158 7.25 13.90 -3.85
CA SER A 158 8.08 14.89 -3.15
C SER A 158 9.18 14.25 -2.29
N ILE A 159 8.88 13.15 -1.57
CA ILE A 159 9.89 12.43 -0.79
C ILE A 159 10.88 11.71 -1.72
N MET A 160 10.40 11.13 -2.81
CA MET A 160 11.27 10.47 -3.78
C MET A 160 12.24 11.44 -4.44
N ASP A 161 11.78 12.65 -4.80
CA ASP A 161 12.64 13.73 -5.32
C ASP A 161 13.72 14.14 -4.29
N GLU A 162 13.30 14.36 -3.04
CA GLU A 162 14.21 14.75 -1.94
C GLU A 162 15.30 13.69 -1.69
N LYS A 163 14.95 12.42 -1.80
CA LYS A 163 15.84 11.29 -1.51
C LYS A 163 16.62 10.78 -2.72
N LEU A 164 16.34 11.25 -3.92
CA LEU A 164 16.84 10.66 -5.18
C LEU A 164 18.37 10.49 -5.19
N GLU A 165 19.13 11.53 -4.87
CA GLU A 165 20.59 11.47 -4.92
C GLU A 165 21.17 10.53 -3.84
N GLN A 166 20.53 10.46 -2.68
CA GLN A 166 20.93 9.52 -1.62
C GLN A 166 20.62 8.07 -2.04
N LEU A 167 19.47 7.83 -2.69
CA LEU A 167 19.08 6.53 -3.24
C LEU A 167 20.05 6.06 -4.32
N LYS A 168 20.48 6.95 -5.22
CA LYS A 168 21.49 6.63 -6.24
C LYS A 168 22.83 6.23 -5.61
N GLN A 169 23.25 6.90 -4.55
CA GLN A 169 24.49 6.60 -3.84
C GLN A 169 24.42 5.35 -2.99
N ASN A 170 23.27 5.10 -2.38
CA ASN A 170 23.04 4.01 -1.45
C ASN A 170 21.72 3.28 -1.79
N PRO A 171 21.65 2.56 -2.92
CA PRO A 171 20.48 1.77 -3.28
C PRO A 171 20.27 0.62 -2.28
N ALA A 172 19.05 0.15 -2.17
CA ALA A 172 18.75 -1.01 -1.33
C ALA A 172 19.51 -2.25 -1.79
N LYS A 173 20.02 -3.01 -0.82
CA LYS A 173 20.80 -4.25 -1.03
C LYS A 173 20.03 -5.50 -0.60
N ILE A 174 19.02 -5.32 0.24
CA ILE A 174 18.18 -6.41 0.75
C ILE A 174 16.70 -6.05 0.66
N SER A 175 15.86 -7.08 0.55
CA SER A 175 14.42 -6.96 0.30
C SER A 175 13.67 -6.08 1.33
N ARG A 176 14.06 -6.11 2.60
CA ARG A 176 13.39 -5.40 3.70
C ARG A 176 14.23 -4.26 4.29
N GLU A 177 15.09 -3.66 3.49
CA GLU A 177 15.97 -2.60 3.94
C GLU A 177 15.21 -1.30 4.23
N ALA A 178 15.48 -0.73 5.40
CA ALA A 178 15.01 0.58 5.80
C ALA A 178 16.09 1.28 6.65
N ALA A 179 16.17 2.60 6.57
CA ALA A 179 17.21 3.40 7.20
C ALA A 179 17.21 3.31 8.73
N ASP A 180 16.05 3.10 9.33
CA ASP A 180 15.85 2.97 10.77
C ASP A 180 15.93 1.51 11.28
N THR A 181 16.12 0.55 10.37
CA THR A 181 16.23 -0.88 10.70
C THR A 181 17.64 -1.42 10.49
N TYR A 182 18.35 -0.91 9.49
CA TYR A 182 19.68 -1.40 9.08
C TYR A 182 20.67 -0.26 8.88
N VAL A 183 21.90 -0.40 9.37
CA VAL A 183 22.97 0.59 9.19
C VAL A 183 23.70 0.31 7.87
N THR A 184 23.05 0.64 6.75
CA THR A 184 23.58 0.35 5.40
C THR A 184 23.83 1.62 4.59
N GLY A 185 23.33 2.77 5.07
CA GLY A 185 23.33 4.04 4.34
C GLY A 185 22.10 4.21 3.42
N TYR A 186 21.23 3.22 3.30
CA TYR A 186 19.96 3.34 2.57
C TYR A 186 19.09 4.43 3.20
N PRO A 187 18.50 5.38 2.40
CA PRO A 187 17.99 6.62 2.97
C PRO A 187 16.52 6.62 3.39
N ILE A 188 15.71 5.62 2.96
CA ILE A 188 14.26 5.60 3.25
C ILE A 188 14.01 4.85 4.56
N GLN A 189 13.28 5.46 5.48
CA GLN A 189 12.87 4.82 6.73
C GLN A 189 11.62 3.95 6.53
N TRP A 190 11.36 3.01 7.46
CA TRP A 190 10.36 1.96 7.32
C TRP A 190 8.97 2.44 6.87
N GLY A 191 8.45 3.49 7.46
CA GLY A 191 7.11 4.02 7.13
C GLY A 191 7.11 5.28 6.28
N GLU A 192 8.29 5.79 5.85
CA GLU A 192 8.45 7.15 5.34
C GLU A 192 7.63 7.44 4.08
N ILE A 193 7.57 6.49 3.16
CA ILE A 193 6.86 6.66 1.88
C ILE A 193 5.45 6.04 1.88
N LEU A 194 4.98 5.51 3.00
CA LEU A 194 3.64 4.94 3.17
C LEU A 194 2.94 5.52 4.39
N LEU A 195 3.17 4.97 5.58
CA LEU A 195 2.41 5.26 6.79
C LEU A 195 2.52 6.71 7.26
N GLU A 196 3.69 7.33 7.10
CA GLU A 196 3.93 8.74 7.40
C GLU A 196 3.10 9.70 6.53
N ILE A 197 2.60 9.22 5.39
CA ILE A 197 1.71 9.97 4.50
C ILE A 197 0.26 9.52 4.69
N PHE A 198 0.02 8.21 4.71
CA PHE A 198 -1.31 7.62 4.69
C PHE A 198 -2.11 7.92 5.96
N HIS A 199 -1.54 7.70 7.16
CA HIS A 199 -2.25 7.92 8.42
C HIS A 199 -2.64 9.39 8.64
N PRO A 200 -1.78 10.40 8.39
CA PRO A 200 -2.20 11.80 8.40
C PRO A 200 -3.37 12.09 7.46
N LEU A 201 -3.35 11.52 6.25
CA LEU A 201 -4.45 11.69 5.31
C LEU A 201 -5.73 10.98 5.77
N CYS A 202 -5.62 9.77 6.37
CA CYS A 202 -6.78 9.09 6.97
C CYS A 202 -7.45 9.96 8.04
N TYR A 203 -6.66 10.60 8.89
CA TYR A 203 -7.18 11.53 9.90
C TYR A 203 -7.84 12.75 9.27
N ASP A 204 -7.13 13.43 8.36
CA ASP A 204 -7.58 14.67 7.73
C ASP A 204 -8.86 14.46 6.88
N TYR A 205 -9.09 13.26 6.37
CA TYR A 205 -10.22 12.88 5.51
C TYR A 205 -11.11 11.78 6.11
N THR A 206 -11.13 11.63 7.44
CA THR A 206 -11.85 10.53 8.10
C THR A 206 -13.33 10.47 7.70
N ASP A 207 -13.98 11.61 7.44
CA ASP A 207 -15.39 11.71 7.00
C ASP A 207 -15.60 11.23 5.55
N ARG A 208 -14.52 10.98 4.82
CA ARG A 208 -14.52 10.48 3.44
C ARG A 208 -13.97 9.05 3.34
N LEU A 209 -13.83 8.38 4.46
CA LEU A 209 -13.35 7.01 4.54
C LEU A 209 -14.36 6.12 5.28
N ILE A 210 -14.63 4.96 4.72
CA ILE A 210 -15.45 3.92 5.34
C ILE A 210 -14.50 2.90 5.98
N LYS A 211 -14.66 2.61 7.27
CA LYS A 211 -13.77 1.72 8.04
C LYS A 211 -14.55 0.48 8.51
N THR A 212 -14.99 -0.35 7.56
CA THR A 212 -15.85 -1.51 7.82
C THR A 212 -15.36 -2.81 7.22
N MET A 213 -14.20 -2.81 6.54
CA MET A 213 -13.61 -4.07 6.08
C MET A 213 -13.10 -4.90 7.28
N PRO A 214 -13.08 -6.24 7.16
CA PRO A 214 -12.49 -7.09 8.18
C PRO A 214 -11.00 -6.78 8.39
N TYR A 215 -10.53 -7.06 9.61
CA TYR A 215 -9.08 -6.99 9.88
C TYR A 215 -8.33 -8.02 9.04
N PRO A 216 -7.11 -7.68 8.56
CA PRO A 216 -6.28 -8.62 7.83
C PRO A 216 -5.88 -9.79 8.74
N ILE A 217 -5.85 -11.00 8.17
CA ILE A 217 -5.37 -12.18 8.89
C ILE A 217 -3.85 -12.15 8.88
N THR A 218 -3.24 -12.04 10.06
CA THR A 218 -1.78 -11.88 10.23
C THR A 218 -1.06 -13.14 10.72
N ILE A 219 -1.78 -14.23 10.93
CA ILE A 219 -1.23 -15.50 11.43
C ILE A 219 -0.53 -16.23 10.28
N ASP A 220 0.70 -16.67 10.51
CA ASP A 220 1.50 -17.56 9.63
C ASP A 220 1.64 -17.12 8.15
N TYR A 221 1.69 -15.81 7.89
CA TYR A 221 1.81 -15.31 6.51
C TYR A 221 3.27 -14.99 6.08
N ARG A 222 4.24 -15.06 6.99
CA ARG A 222 5.67 -14.77 6.76
C ARG A 222 6.51 -16.02 6.64
#